data_c0b3744179d7d273061eef885e85cd80
#
_entry.id   c0b3744179d7d273061eef885e85cd80
#
_cell.length_a   1.000
_cell.length_b   1.000
_cell.length_c   1.000
_cell.angle_alpha   90.00
_cell.angle_beta   90.00
_cell.angle_gamma   90.00
#
_symmetry.space_group_name_H-M   'P 1'
#
loop_
_entity.id
_entity.type
_entity.pdbx_description
1 polymer ?
#
loop_
_entity_poly.entity_id
_entity_poly.type
_entity_poly.pdbx_seq_one_letter_code
_entity_poly.pdbx_strand_id
1 'polypeptide(L)'
;MLVLGIDSSGHTASCALIEDNLVLSEYSANIGLTHSQTLLPMVAEIFSRTGRSVSDLDAIAVSAGPGSFTGLRIGASTAKGLALGYGIPLIEVSTLEGLAKNVSDMGGISSCTETSGENMTVTAKDALYVHPIMDARRKQVYTGAFLNGTLVGEEEAIGIDELAGNINKTGGRHLFLGDAVPVYREYLMEHLTVAFSFASPQNLLQRASSVALIGMEKLKAGETVSSKDFRLSYIRKPQAEREKEASGLREFDITHDDPNKLKKSSTEDVLAARNYKIGEGSGYEDESIPENL
;
A
#
# COMPACT_ATOMS: atom_id res chain seq x y z
N MET A 1 -9.82 -0.98 22.35
CA MET A 1 -8.63 -0.44 21.66
C MET A 1 -9.06 0.22 20.37
N LEU A 2 -8.59 1.45 20.14
CA LEU A 2 -8.92 2.26 18.98
C LEU A 2 -7.71 2.36 18.05
N VAL A 3 -7.84 1.87 16.84
CA VAL A 3 -6.75 1.84 15.84
C VAL A 3 -7.18 2.55 14.56
N LEU A 4 -6.35 3.46 14.08
CA LEU A 4 -6.47 4.07 12.76
C LEU A 4 -5.65 3.26 11.75
N GLY A 5 -6.30 2.72 10.73
CA GLY A 5 -5.65 2.11 9.56
C GLY A 5 -5.44 3.12 8.44
N ILE A 6 -4.30 3.03 7.76
CA ILE A 6 -3.98 3.84 6.57
C ILE A 6 -3.40 2.94 5.50
N ASP A 7 -3.98 2.99 4.29
CA ASP A 7 -3.42 2.38 3.09
C ASP A 7 -3.42 3.37 1.93
N SER A 8 -2.26 3.55 1.36
CA SER A 8 -2.01 4.36 0.17
C SER A 8 -1.00 3.69 -0.77
N SER A 9 -0.88 2.38 -0.64
CA SER A 9 0.13 1.55 -1.33
C SER A 9 -0.19 1.32 -2.81
N GLY A 10 -1.45 1.40 -3.21
CA GLY A 10 -1.94 1.17 -4.58
C GLY A 10 -2.58 2.41 -5.19
N HIS A 11 -3.52 2.19 -6.11
CA HIS A 11 -4.32 3.26 -6.71
C HIS A 11 -5.39 3.81 -5.74
N THR A 12 -5.81 3.01 -4.79
CA THR A 12 -6.80 3.40 -3.77
C THR A 12 -6.10 4.08 -2.60
N ALA A 13 -6.58 5.26 -2.20
CA ALA A 13 -6.31 5.83 -0.89
C ALA A 13 -7.41 5.36 0.07
N SER A 14 -7.05 4.83 1.21
CA SER A 14 -8.01 4.34 2.22
C SER A 14 -7.56 4.69 3.63
N CYS A 15 -8.53 5.03 4.48
CA CYS A 15 -8.34 5.13 5.93
C CYS A 15 -9.55 4.56 6.66
N ALA A 16 -9.33 3.95 7.83
CA ALA A 16 -10.39 3.34 8.62
C ALA A 16 -10.12 3.51 10.11
N LEU A 17 -11.17 3.69 10.89
CA LEU A 17 -11.11 3.70 12.34
C LEU A 17 -11.81 2.46 12.88
N ILE A 18 -11.09 1.67 13.68
CA ILE A 18 -11.59 0.42 14.27
C ILE A 18 -11.49 0.51 15.77
N GLU A 19 -12.56 0.12 16.46
CA GLU A 19 -12.62 -0.06 17.91
C GLU A 19 -12.96 -1.53 18.23
N ASP A 20 -12.08 -2.23 18.92
CA ASP A 20 -12.28 -3.61 19.40
C ASP A 20 -12.80 -4.60 18.35
N ASN A 21 -12.42 -4.61 17.15
CA ASN A 21 -12.88 -5.40 15.99
C ASN A 21 -14.16 -4.87 15.30
N LEU A 22 -14.68 -3.72 15.72
CA LEU A 22 -15.78 -3.05 15.03
C LEU A 22 -15.23 -1.92 14.13
N VAL A 23 -15.51 -1.97 12.86
CA VAL A 23 -15.22 -0.86 11.94
C VAL A 23 -16.21 0.28 12.24
N LEU A 24 -15.71 1.38 12.83
CA LEU A 24 -16.53 2.55 13.10
C LEU A 24 -16.78 3.38 11.85
N SER A 25 -15.74 3.53 11.02
CA SER A 25 -15.82 4.25 9.75
C SER A 25 -14.67 3.85 8.83
N GLU A 26 -14.94 3.78 7.55
CA GLU A 26 -13.92 3.54 6.52
C GLU A 26 -14.21 4.43 5.30
N TYR A 27 -13.18 5.09 4.79
CA TYR A 27 -13.21 5.82 3.54
C TYR A 27 -12.19 5.23 2.58
N SER A 28 -12.63 5.00 1.35
CA SER A 28 -11.77 4.55 0.25
C SER A 28 -12.04 5.38 -0.98
N ALA A 29 -11.00 5.89 -1.61
CA ALA A 29 -11.09 6.70 -2.82
C ALA A 29 -10.18 6.14 -3.92
N ASN A 30 -10.78 5.78 -5.06
CA ASN A 30 -10.08 5.37 -6.27
C ASN A 30 -10.59 6.23 -7.44
N ILE A 31 -10.28 7.54 -7.41
CA ILE A 31 -10.87 8.58 -8.26
C ILE A 31 -9.84 9.35 -9.09
N GLY A 32 -8.61 8.85 -9.19
CA GLY A 32 -7.55 9.48 -9.97
C GLY A 32 -6.92 10.74 -9.35
N LEU A 33 -7.37 11.16 -8.16
CA LEU A 33 -6.72 12.23 -7.40
C LEU A 33 -5.46 11.70 -6.70
N THR A 34 -4.53 12.60 -6.42
CA THR A 34 -3.32 12.22 -5.68
C THR A 34 -3.64 11.92 -4.22
N HIS A 35 -2.99 10.92 -3.65
CA HIS A 35 -3.18 10.54 -2.24
C HIS A 35 -2.90 11.70 -1.27
N SER A 36 -2.01 12.63 -1.64
CA SER A 36 -1.74 13.84 -0.84
C SER A 36 -2.92 14.80 -0.75
N GLN A 37 -3.83 14.77 -1.73
CA GLN A 37 -5.04 15.60 -1.74
C GLN A 37 -6.20 14.93 -1.00
N THR A 38 -6.23 13.60 -0.93
CA THR A 38 -7.41 12.84 -0.45
C THR A 38 -7.23 12.27 0.95
N LEU A 39 -6.04 11.76 1.30
CA LEU A 39 -5.86 10.95 2.50
C LEU A 39 -6.11 11.73 3.79
N LEU A 40 -5.45 12.88 3.97
CA LEU A 40 -5.60 13.66 5.21
C LEU A 40 -7.01 14.22 5.41
N PRO A 41 -7.71 14.73 4.38
CA PRO A 41 -9.13 15.07 4.48
C PRO A 41 -10.02 13.90 4.90
N MET A 42 -9.81 12.68 4.35
CA MET A 42 -10.57 11.50 4.76
C MET A 42 -10.32 11.12 6.22
N VAL A 43 -9.08 11.22 6.69
CA VAL A 43 -8.73 11.00 8.10
C VAL A 43 -9.43 12.03 9.01
N ALA A 44 -9.42 13.30 8.63
CA ALA A 44 -10.10 14.34 9.39
C ALA A 44 -11.62 14.10 9.46
N GLU A 45 -12.22 13.67 8.33
CA GLU A 45 -13.66 13.37 8.27
C GLU A 45 -14.04 12.17 9.17
N ILE A 46 -13.20 11.12 9.23
CA ILE A 46 -13.43 9.98 10.14
C ILE A 46 -13.58 10.46 11.59
N PHE A 47 -12.64 11.26 12.07
CA PHE A 47 -12.69 11.77 13.44
C PHE A 47 -13.89 12.69 13.67
N SER A 48 -14.18 13.57 12.71
CA SER A 48 -15.36 14.44 12.77
C SER A 48 -16.68 13.67 12.88
N ARG A 49 -16.85 12.59 12.10
CA ARG A 49 -18.09 11.79 12.09
C ARG A 49 -18.23 10.83 13.25
N THR A 50 -17.12 10.29 13.72
CA THR A 50 -17.15 9.32 14.83
C THR A 50 -17.16 10.00 16.22
N GLY A 51 -16.92 11.31 16.30
CA GLY A 51 -16.77 12.04 17.54
C GLY A 51 -15.56 11.63 18.37
N ARG A 52 -14.63 10.88 17.77
CA ARG A 52 -13.34 10.49 18.38
C ARG A 52 -12.29 11.56 18.09
N SER A 53 -11.25 11.59 18.92
CA SER A 53 -10.06 12.43 18.74
C SER A 53 -8.85 11.59 18.35
N VAL A 54 -7.87 12.18 17.68
CA VAL A 54 -6.59 11.53 17.41
C VAL A 54 -5.89 11.11 18.70
N SER A 55 -6.09 11.86 19.80
CA SER A 55 -5.52 11.51 21.12
C SER A 55 -6.14 10.26 21.75
N ASP A 56 -7.26 9.77 21.23
CA ASP A 56 -7.92 8.55 21.74
C ASP A 56 -7.33 7.27 21.11
N LEU A 57 -6.47 7.43 20.10
CA LEU A 57 -5.86 6.28 19.40
C LEU A 57 -4.84 5.56 20.27
N ASP A 58 -4.96 4.25 20.31
CA ASP A 58 -3.95 3.35 20.88
C ASP A 58 -2.79 3.10 19.92
N ALA A 59 -3.04 3.09 18.59
CA ALA A 59 -2.04 2.94 17.55
C ALA A 59 -2.52 3.44 16.18
N ILE A 60 -1.56 3.64 15.25
CA ILE A 60 -1.83 3.86 13.84
C ILE A 60 -1.15 2.75 13.04
N ALA A 61 -1.94 1.92 12.36
CA ALA A 61 -1.47 0.86 11.48
C ALA A 61 -1.35 1.38 10.03
N VAL A 62 -0.23 1.11 9.38
CA VAL A 62 0.08 1.67 8.06
C VAL A 62 0.58 0.58 7.14
N SER A 63 0.06 0.53 5.91
CA SER A 63 0.66 -0.28 4.85
C SER A 63 2.09 0.18 4.59
N ALA A 64 3.05 -0.66 4.97
CA ALA A 64 4.48 -0.37 4.87
C ALA A 64 5.10 -0.77 3.51
N GLY A 65 4.35 -1.47 2.65
CA GLY A 65 4.76 -1.99 1.36
C GLY A 65 4.54 -3.49 1.23
N PRO A 66 4.73 -4.04 0.03
CA PRO A 66 5.14 -3.37 -1.21
C PRO A 66 4.05 -2.47 -1.82
N GLY A 67 4.43 -1.64 -2.81
CA GLY A 67 3.47 -0.81 -3.52
C GLY A 67 4.07 0.42 -4.21
N SER A 68 3.20 1.39 -4.49
CA SER A 68 3.56 2.68 -5.07
C SER A 68 4.53 3.45 -4.17
N PHE A 69 5.72 3.75 -4.68
CA PHE A 69 6.75 4.48 -3.95
C PHE A 69 6.27 5.84 -3.41
N THR A 70 5.55 6.60 -4.22
CA THR A 70 4.98 7.88 -3.82
C THR A 70 3.82 7.68 -2.83
N GLY A 71 2.93 6.74 -3.12
CA GLY A 71 1.78 6.45 -2.27
C GLY A 71 2.21 6.03 -0.86
N LEU A 72 3.08 5.05 -0.74
CA LEU A 72 3.60 4.56 0.55
C LEU A 72 4.21 5.70 1.38
N ARG A 73 4.95 6.62 0.75
CA ARG A 73 5.54 7.78 1.45
C ARG A 73 4.49 8.77 1.95
N ILE A 74 3.42 8.98 1.19
CA ILE A 74 2.32 9.85 1.62
C ILE A 74 1.64 9.26 2.86
N GLY A 75 1.26 7.98 2.84
CA GLY A 75 0.67 7.30 4.00
C GLY A 75 1.59 7.32 5.21
N ALA A 76 2.85 6.93 5.03
CA ALA A 76 3.85 6.93 6.09
C ALA A 76 4.07 8.33 6.68
N SER A 77 4.14 9.38 5.85
CA SER A 77 4.33 10.75 6.33
C SER A 77 3.12 11.26 7.10
N THR A 78 1.90 10.95 6.63
CA THR A 78 0.65 11.27 7.32
C THR A 78 0.61 10.61 8.70
N ALA A 79 0.88 9.29 8.75
CA ALA A 79 0.88 8.54 10.00
C ALA A 79 1.98 9.03 10.97
N LYS A 80 3.19 9.25 10.47
CA LYS A 80 4.31 9.78 11.29
C LYS A 80 4.01 11.16 11.85
N GLY A 81 3.37 12.02 11.06
CA GLY A 81 2.96 13.36 11.52
C GLY A 81 1.98 13.29 12.69
N LEU A 82 0.94 12.46 12.57
CA LEU A 82 -0.04 12.22 13.64
C LEU A 82 0.62 11.57 14.86
N ALA A 83 1.41 10.52 14.64
CA ALA A 83 2.10 9.79 15.70
C ALA A 83 3.05 10.69 16.50
N LEU A 84 3.80 11.54 15.83
CA LEU A 84 4.74 12.47 16.46
C LEU A 84 4.01 13.54 17.29
N GLY A 85 2.88 14.06 16.77
CA GLY A 85 2.13 15.11 17.44
C GLY A 85 1.42 14.65 18.72
N TYR A 86 1.04 13.38 18.79
CA TYR A 86 0.24 12.82 19.89
C TYR A 86 0.94 11.73 20.69
N GLY A 87 2.18 11.36 20.34
CA GLY A 87 2.92 10.30 21.04
C GLY A 87 2.37 8.88 20.78
N ILE A 88 1.70 8.66 19.66
CA ILE A 88 1.02 7.40 19.32
C ILE A 88 2.01 6.45 18.65
N PRO A 89 2.04 5.13 19.01
CA PRO A 89 2.86 4.15 18.32
C PRO A 89 2.34 3.85 16.92
N LEU A 90 3.25 3.48 16.02
CA LEU A 90 2.95 3.01 14.68
C LEU A 90 3.08 1.50 14.59
N ILE A 91 2.36 0.91 13.63
CA ILE A 91 2.40 -0.52 13.32
C ILE A 91 2.62 -0.68 11.82
N GLU A 92 3.66 -1.44 11.47
CA GLU A 92 3.98 -1.78 10.09
C GLU A 92 3.15 -2.99 9.66
N VAL A 93 2.39 -2.84 8.57
CA VAL A 93 1.58 -3.92 7.99
C VAL A 93 2.02 -4.14 6.55
N SER A 94 2.24 -5.39 6.15
CA SER A 94 2.47 -5.69 4.75
C SER A 94 1.23 -5.35 3.93
N THR A 95 1.43 -4.71 2.79
CA THR A 95 0.32 -4.42 1.86
C THR A 95 -0.34 -5.71 1.35
N LEU A 96 0.45 -6.74 1.09
CA LEU A 96 -0.06 -8.03 0.61
C LEU A 96 -0.82 -8.77 1.71
N GLU A 97 -0.35 -8.70 2.96
CA GLU A 97 -1.06 -9.21 4.13
C GLU A 97 -2.41 -8.48 4.29
N GLY A 98 -2.42 -7.14 4.20
CA GLY A 98 -3.62 -6.32 4.24
C GLY A 98 -4.63 -6.68 3.14
N LEU A 99 -4.17 -6.89 1.92
CA LEU A 99 -5.01 -7.38 0.83
C LEU A 99 -5.56 -8.78 1.12
N ALA A 100 -4.72 -9.74 1.54
CA ALA A 100 -5.17 -11.09 1.86
C ALA A 100 -6.24 -11.10 2.96
N LYS A 101 -6.13 -10.21 3.95
CA LYS A 101 -7.11 -10.05 5.03
C LYS A 101 -8.50 -9.69 4.54
N ASN A 102 -8.65 -9.02 3.38
CA ASN A 102 -9.96 -8.69 2.81
C ASN A 102 -10.87 -9.92 2.62
N VAL A 103 -10.28 -11.11 2.50
CA VAL A 103 -10.99 -12.36 2.17
C VAL A 103 -10.74 -13.46 3.20
N SER A 104 -9.77 -13.31 4.11
CA SER A 104 -9.38 -14.35 5.08
C SER A 104 -10.53 -14.71 6.04
N ASP A 105 -11.32 -13.71 6.43
CA ASP A 105 -12.42 -13.87 7.39
C ASP A 105 -13.77 -14.17 6.72
N MET A 106 -13.80 -14.31 5.39
CA MET A 106 -15.00 -14.74 4.67
C MET A 106 -15.26 -16.22 4.94
N GLY A 107 -15.63 -16.49 6.19
CA GLY A 107 -15.79 -17.78 6.82
C GLY A 107 -16.73 -18.73 6.08
N GLY A 108 -16.15 -19.50 5.25
CA GLY A 108 -16.77 -20.62 4.57
C GLY A 108 -15.74 -21.71 4.25
N ILE A 109 -14.46 -21.44 4.47
CA ILE A 109 -13.40 -22.34 4.05
C ILE A 109 -12.48 -22.76 5.21
N SER A 110 -12.45 -22.02 6.31
CA SER A 110 -11.48 -22.30 7.40
C SER A 110 -12.07 -22.71 8.73
N SER A 111 -13.35 -22.56 9.01
CA SER A 111 -13.85 -22.88 10.35
C SER A 111 -15.30 -23.34 10.39
N CYS A 112 -15.67 -24.32 9.61
CA CYS A 112 -16.78 -25.18 10.00
C CYS A 112 -16.28 -26.29 10.93
N THR A 113 -15.49 -25.96 11.94
CA THR A 113 -15.09 -26.89 13.00
C THR A 113 -15.53 -26.40 14.37
N GLU A 114 -16.74 -25.83 14.45
CA GLU A 114 -17.53 -25.89 15.67
C GLU A 114 -18.64 -26.93 15.53
N THR A 115 -18.31 -28.10 15.07
CA THR A 115 -19.12 -29.31 15.30
C THR A 115 -18.20 -30.40 15.81
N SER A 116 -18.42 -30.69 17.06
CA SER A 116 -17.96 -31.84 17.82
C SER A 116 -17.54 -33.05 16.95
N GLY A 117 -16.25 -33.35 16.89
CA GLY A 117 -15.80 -34.71 16.99
C GLY A 117 -15.58 -35.51 15.72
N GLU A 118 -15.12 -34.91 14.61
CA GLU A 118 -14.41 -35.69 13.59
C GLU A 118 -13.28 -34.84 13.00
N ASN A 119 -12.05 -35.36 13.03
CA ASN A 119 -10.89 -34.75 12.38
C ASN A 119 -11.13 -34.74 10.87
N MET A 120 -11.70 -33.65 10.35
CA MET A 120 -11.70 -33.39 8.92
C MET A 120 -10.28 -33.01 8.51
N THR A 121 -9.54 -33.97 8.00
CA THR A 121 -8.25 -33.74 7.36
C THR A 121 -8.54 -32.95 6.08
N VAL A 122 -8.33 -31.62 6.10
CA VAL A 122 -8.34 -30.81 4.89
C VAL A 122 -7.27 -31.39 3.97
N THR A 123 -7.69 -32.03 2.89
CA THR A 123 -6.72 -32.56 1.93
C THR A 123 -6.08 -31.38 1.19
N ALA A 124 -4.84 -31.54 0.73
CA ALA A 124 -4.15 -30.50 -0.04
C ALA A 124 -4.96 -30.03 -1.27
N LYS A 125 -5.94 -30.80 -1.72
CA LYS A 125 -6.86 -30.45 -2.82
C LYS A 125 -7.93 -29.44 -2.42
N ASP A 126 -8.24 -29.30 -1.14
CA ASP A 126 -9.28 -28.39 -0.63
C ASP A 126 -8.69 -27.07 -0.10
N ALA A 127 -7.37 -26.96 -0.05
CA ALA A 127 -6.68 -25.76 0.39
C ALA A 127 -7.01 -24.57 -0.52
N LEU A 128 -7.41 -23.42 0.06
CA LEU A 128 -7.57 -22.16 -0.65
C LEU A 128 -6.36 -21.28 -0.42
N TYR A 129 -5.60 -21.07 -1.47
CA TYR A 129 -4.50 -20.11 -1.49
C TYR A 129 -5.02 -18.74 -1.95
N VAL A 130 -4.78 -17.73 -1.17
CA VAL A 130 -5.09 -16.33 -1.50
C VAL A 130 -3.82 -15.69 -2.06
N HIS A 131 -3.92 -15.13 -3.26
CA HIS A 131 -2.83 -14.47 -3.97
C HIS A 131 -3.16 -12.99 -4.18
N PRO A 132 -2.77 -12.10 -3.25
CA PRO A 132 -2.74 -10.68 -3.56
C PRO A 132 -1.75 -10.45 -4.70
N ILE A 133 -2.15 -9.72 -5.73
CA ILE A 133 -1.29 -9.30 -6.83
C ILE A 133 -1.38 -7.78 -7.05
N MET A 134 -0.24 -7.09 -6.95
CA MET A 134 -0.15 -5.66 -7.21
C MET A 134 0.77 -5.39 -8.40
N ASP A 135 0.42 -4.41 -9.23
CA ASP A 135 1.21 -4.08 -10.42
C ASP A 135 2.60 -3.54 -10.05
N ALA A 136 3.64 -4.32 -10.33
CA ALA A 136 5.04 -3.94 -10.15
C ALA A 136 5.67 -3.38 -11.44
N ARG A 137 4.85 -3.08 -12.47
CA ARG A 137 5.25 -2.67 -13.81
C ARG A 137 6.06 -3.75 -14.57
N ARG A 138 6.24 -3.56 -15.89
CA ARG A 138 7.08 -4.41 -16.75
C ARG A 138 6.66 -5.89 -16.73
N LYS A 139 5.35 -6.16 -16.76
CA LYS A 139 4.76 -7.51 -16.69
C LYS A 139 5.13 -8.28 -15.41
N GLN A 140 5.40 -7.57 -14.33
CA GLN A 140 5.65 -8.16 -13.02
C GLN A 140 4.59 -7.72 -12.01
N VAL A 141 4.39 -8.55 -11.00
CA VAL A 141 3.50 -8.28 -9.88
C VAL A 141 4.25 -8.47 -8.56
N TYR A 142 3.89 -7.67 -7.56
CA TYR A 142 4.18 -8.01 -6.17
C TYR A 142 3.14 -9.02 -5.73
N THR A 143 3.56 -10.10 -5.11
CA THR A 143 2.67 -11.17 -4.67
C THR A 143 3.23 -11.94 -3.48
N GLY A 144 2.39 -12.71 -2.84
CA GLY A 144 2.68 -13.74 -1.85
C GLY A 144 1.52 -14.72 -1.83
N ALA A 145 1.76 -15.95 -1.42
CA ALA A 145 0.71 -16.95 -1.25
C ALA A 145 0.29 -16.99 0.23
N PHE A 146 -0.99 -16.82 0.51
CA PHE A 146 -1.54 -16.90 1.86
C PHE A 146 -2.47 -18.08 2.00
N LEU A 147 -2.27 -18.88 3.03
CA LEU A 147 -3.14 -20.00 3.40
C LEU A 147 -3.68 -19.76 4.80
N ASN A 148 -5.01 -19.70 4.93
CA ASN A 148 -5.67 -19.37 6.21
C ASN A 148 -5.16 -18.07 6.85
N GLY A 149 -4.92 -17.05 6.04
CA GLY A 149 -4.41 -15.75 6.49
C GLY A 149 -2.90 -15.71 6.79
N THR A 150 -2.20 -16.84 6.72
CA THR A 150 -0.75 -16.90 6.97
C THR A 150 0.02 -16.97 5.66
N LEU A 151 1.09 -16.17 5.54
CA LEU A 151 1.98 -16.18 4.38
C LEU A 151 2.70 -17.54 4.28
N VAL A 152 2.64 -18.12 3.09
CA VAL A 152 3.37 -19.36 2.74
C VAL A 152 4.52 -19.00 1.82
N GLY A 153 5.73 -19.09 2.31
CA GLY A 153 6.93 -18.65 1.59
C GLY A 153 7.27 -17.18 1.86
N GLU A 154 7.59 -16.43 0.82
CA GLU A 154 8.02 -15.04 0.90
C GLU A 154 7.17 -14.15 -0.02
N GLU A 155 7.12 -12.87 0.30
CA GLU A 155 6.59 -11.86 -0.61
C GLU A 155 7.65 -11.52 -1.66
N GLU A 156 7.25 -11.48 -2.93
CA GLU A 156 8.18 -11.32 -4.05
C GLU A 156 7.66 -10.40 -5.16
N ALA A 157 8.57 -10.00 -6.04
CA ALA A 157 8.26 -9.34 -7.30
C ALA A 157 8.61 -10.28 -8.45
N ILE A 158 7.60 -10.87 -9.07
CA ILE A 158 7.74 -11.96 -10.05
C ILE A 158 7.04 -11.63 -11.37
N GLY A 159 7.49 -12.24 -12.47
CA GLY A 159 6.77 -12.17 -13.74
C GLY A 159 5.40 -12.85 -13.66
N ILE A 160 4.39 -12.27 -14.32
CA ILE A 160 3.05 -12.87 -14.29
C ILE A 160 3.02 -14.27 -14.94
N ASP A 161 3.86 -14.51 -15.91
CA ASP A 161 4.07 -15.81 -16.57
C ASP A 161 4.68 -16.85 -15.63
N GLU A 162 5.69 -16.45 -14.89
CA GLU A 162 6.33 -17.28 -13.88
C GLU A 162 5.39 -17.59 -12.72
N LEU A 163 4.64 -16.59 -12.24
CA LEU A 163 3.60 -16.78 -11.22
C LEU A 163 2.57 -17.82 -11.66
N ALA A 164 2.01 -17.68 -12.86
CA ALA A 164 1.03 -18.63 -13.40
C ALA A 164 1.64 -20.05 -13.52
N GLY A 165 2.90 -20.15 -13.98
CA GLY A 165 3.63 -21.43 -14.05
C GLY A 165 3.86 -22.08 -12.69
N ASN A 166 4.13 -21.30 -11.64
CA ASN A 166 4.31 -21.81 -10.28
C ASN A 166 2.99 -22.26 -9.67
N ILE A 167 1.92 -21.49 -9.86
CA ILE A 167 0.57 -21.84 -9.38
C ILE A 167 0.08 -23.14 -10.02
N ASN A 168 0.30 -23.34 -11.31
CA ASN A 168 -0.10 -24.57 -12.00
C ASN A 168 0.59 -25.83 -11.47
N LYS A 169 1.72 -25.70 -10.75
CA LYS A 169 2.43 -26.81 -10.09
C LYS A 169 1.91 -27.06 -8.67
N THR A 170 1.17 -26.09 -8.11
CA THR A 170 0.72 -26.11 -6.73
C THR A 170 -0.66 -26.71 -6.66
N GLY A 171 -1.13 -27.69 -6.27
CA GLY A 171 -2.53 -28.12 -6.19
C GLY A 171 -3.39 -27.18 -5.33
N GLY A 172 -4.69 -27.45 -5.29
CA GLY A 172 -5.63 -26.67 -4.49
C GLY A 172 -6.46 -25.69 -5.30
N ARG A 173 -7.03 -24.71 -4.61
CA ARG A 173 -7.86 -23.63 -5.16
C ARG A 173 -7.16 -22.29 -4.94
N HIS A 174 -7.27 -21.39 -5.89
CA HIS A 174 -6.55 -20.12 -5.86
C HIS A 174 -7.50 -18.94 -5.99
N LEU A 175 -7.37 -17.94 -5.14
CA LEU A 175 -8.15 -16.71 -5.17
C LEU A 175 -7.23 -15.51 -5.39
N PHE A 176 -7.49 -14.74 -6.43
CA PHE A 176 -6.72 -13.55 -6.77
C PHE A 176 -7.45 -12.27 -6.39
N LEU A 177 -6.71 -11.29 -5.86
CA LEU A 177 -7.18 -9.93 -5.57
C LEU A 177 -6.03 -8.93 -5.73
N GLY A 178 -6.34 -7.64 -5.67
CA GLY A 178 -5.37 -6.56 -5.85
C GLY A 178 -5.52 -5.83 -7.18
N ASP A 179 -4.81 -4.73 -7.32
CA ASP A 179 -4.92 -3.80 -8.44
C ASP A 179 -4.34 -4.33 -9.76
N ALA A 180 -3.55 -5.40 -9.71
CA ALA A 180 -3.08 -6.10 -10.91
C ALA A 180 -4.12 -7.06 -11.51
N VAL A 181 -5.19 -7.43 -10.77
CA VAL A 181 -6.23 -8.34 -11.30
C VAL A 181 -6.90 -7.77 -12.56
N PRO A 182 -7.35 -6.52 -12.63
CA PRO A 182 -7.93 -5.99 -13.86
C PRO A 182 -6.97 -6.02 -15.06
N VAL A 183 -5.66 -5.90 -14.81
CA VAL A 183 -4.62 -5.87 -15.84
C VAL A 183 -4.34 -7.27 -16.39
N TYR A 184 -4.29 -8.28 -15.52
CA TYR A 184 -3.84 -9.63 -15.87
C TYR A 184 -4.95 -10.68 -15.84
N ARG A 185 -6.21 -10.29 -15.66
CA ARG A 185 -7.36 -11.20 -15.57
C ARG A 185 -7.45 -12.14 -16.77
N GLU A 186 -7.41 -11.59 -17.98
CA GLU A 186 -7.49 -12.38 -19.22
C GLU A 186 -6.30 -13.33 -19.33
N TYR A 187 -5.09 -12.84 -19.06
CA TYR A 187 -3.88 -13.66 -19.06
C TYR A 187 -4.01 -14.85 -18.09
N LEU A 188 -4.45 -14.61 -16.86
CA LEU A 188 -4.62 -15.66 -15.86
C LEU A 188 -5.71 -16.67 -16.27
N MET A 189 -6.80 -16.22 -16.88
CA MET A 189 -7.86 -17.08 -17.38
C MET A 189 -7.38 -18.00 -18.52
N GLU A 190 -6.45 -17.55 -19.35
CA GLU A 190 -5.89 -18.34 -20.46
C GLU A 190 -4.80 -19.32 -20.02
N HIS A 191 -4.03 -18.98 -18.97
CA HIS A 191 -2.81 -19.72 -18.64
C HIS A 191 -2.89 -20.56 -17.37
N LEU A 192 -3.89 -20.35 -16.52
CA LEU A 192 -4.07 -21.20 -15.33
C LEU A 192 -4.86 -22.46 -15.66
N THR A 193 -4.31 -23.60 -15.22
CA THR A 193 -4.93 -24.93 -15.43
C THR A 193 -5.52 -25.53 -14.14
N VAL A 194 -5.30 -24.87 -13.01
CA VAL A 194 -5.84 -25.24 -11.69
C VAL A 194 -7.15 -24.50 -11.40
N ALA A 195 -7.87 -24.90 -10.36
CA ALA A 195 -9.09 -24.19 -9.95
C ALA A 195 -8.76 -22.82 -9.37
N PHE A 196 -9.33 -21.76 -9.94
CA PHE A 196 -9.11 -20.39 -9.46
C PHE A 196 -10.36 -19.53 -9.53
N SER A 197 -10.31 -18.40 -8.83
CA SER A 197 -11.35 -17.37 -8.84
C SER A 197 -10.72 -16.00 -8.59
N PHE A 198 -11.51 -14.93 -8.79
CA PHE A 198 -11.14 -13.56 -8.44
C PHE A 198 -12.06 -13.06 -7.33
N ALA A 199 -11.51 -12.24 -6.44
CA ALA A 199 -12.30 -11.60 -5.41
C ALA A 199 -13.40 -10.71 -6.00
N SER A 200 -14.49 -10.56 -5.25
CA SER A 200 -15.58 -9.64 -5.61
C SER A 200 -15.10 -8.19 -5.62
N PRO A 201 -15.72 -7.27 -6.36
CA PRO A 201 -15.28 -5.88 -6.48
C PRO A 201 -15.07 -5.17 -5.14
N GLN A 202 -15.88 -5.44 -4.11
CA GLN A 202 -15.76 -4.83 -2.78
C GLN A 202 -14.53 -5.31 -2.00
N ASN A 203 -13.97 -6.48 -2.35
CA ASN A 203 -12.82 -7.08 -1.67
C ASN A 203 -11.56 -7.09 -2.54
N LEU A 204 -11.65 -6.51 -3.74
CA LEU A 204 -10.59 -6.58 -4.74
C LEU A 204 -9.39 -5.70 -4.42
N LEU A 205 -9.63 -4.49 -3.91
CA LEU A 205 -8.61 -3.47 -3.73
C LEU A 205 -8.25 -3.27 -2.25
N GLN A 206 -7.22 -2.49 -2.00
CA GLN A 206 -6.71 -2.15 -0.68
C GLN A 206 -7.81 -1.56 0.21
N ARG A 207 -7.87 -2.00 1.46
CA ARG A 207 -8.80 -1.53 2.49
C ARG A 207 -8.06 -1.24 3.79
N ALA A 208 -8.22 -0.04 4.28
CA ALA A 208 -7.59 0.37 5.52
C ALA A 208 -8.20 -0.34 6.76
N SER A 209 -9.44 -0.81 6.67
CA SER A 209 -10.02 -1.65 7.72
C SER A 209 -9.27 -2.96 7.91
N SER A 210 -8.82 -3.61 6.83
CA SER A 210 -8.00 -4.82 6.90
C SER A 210 -6.62 -4.53 7.51
N VAL A 211 -6.01 -3.40 7.14
CA VAL A 211 -4.74 -2.93 7.76
C VAL A 211 -4.92 -2.66 9.26
N ALA A 212 -6.02 -2.02 9.65
CA ALA A 212 -6.28 -1.71 11.06
C ALA A 212 -6.57 -2.98 11.88
N LEU A 213 -7.27 -3.99 11.32
CA LEU A 213 -7.50 -5.27 11.98
C LEU A 213 -6.18 -6.00 12.27
N ILE A 214 -5.30 -6.11 11.27
CA ILE A 214 -3.95 -6.67 11.46
C ILE A 214 -3.17 -5.83 12.49
N GLY A 215 -3.26 -4.50 12.38
CA GLY A 215 -2.66 -3.59 13.34
C GLY A 215 -3.12 -3.82 14.76
N MET A 216 -4.40 -4.12 14.98
CA MET A 216 -4.93 -4.44 16.29
C MET A 216 -4.39 -5.77 16.84
N GLU A 217 -4.23 -6.78 16.00
CA GLU A 217 -3.60 -8.05 16.36
C GLU A 217 -2.13 -7.84 16.77
N LYS A 218 -1.37 -7.07 15.97
CA LYS A 218 0.03 -6.70 16.25
C LYS A 218 0.17 -5.83 17.51
N LEU A 219 -0.77 -4.90 17.74
CA LEU A 219 -0.79 -4.09 18.97
C LEU A 219 -0.95 -4.97 20.22
N LYS A 220 -1.84 -5.96 20.18
CA LYS A 220 -2.02 -6.93 21.27
C LYS A 220 -0.78 -7.77 21.52
N ALA A 221 0.00 -8.06 20.46
CA ALA A 221 1.28 -8.75 20.54
C ALA A 221 2.44 -7.85 20.99
N GLY A 222 2.23 -6.53 21.11
CA GLY A 222 3.27 -5.57 21.46
C GLY A 222 4.20 -5.20 20.28
N GLU A 223 3.81 -5.52 19.06
CA GLU A 223 4.58 -5.26 17.84
C GLU A 223 4.33 -3.83 17.35
N THR A 224 4.95 -2.87 18.03
CA THR A 224 4.83 -1.45 17.69
C THR A 224 6.19 -0.82 17.48
N VAL A 225 6.22 0.25 16.69
CA VAL A 225 7.44 1.04 16.45
C VAL A 225 7.19 2.53 16.72
N SER A 226 8.24 3.26 17.03
CA SER A 226 8.14 4.71 17.13
C SER A 226 8.05 5.35 15.74
N SER A 227 7.57 6.61 15.66
CA SER A 227 7.57 7.37 14.40
C SER A 227 8.97 7.51 13.77
N LYS A 228 10.05 7.42 14.57
CA LYS A 228 11.45 7.47 14.10
C LYS A 228 11.89 6.13 13.52
N ASP A 229 11.40 5.03 14.08
CA ASP A 229 11.86 3.68 13.73
C ASP A 229 11.00 3.04 12.63
N PHE A 230 9.82 3.57 12.35
CA PHE A 230 8.96 3.10 11.25
C PHE A 230 9.70 3.15 9.91
N ARG A 231 9.69 2.04 9.19
CA ARG A 231 10.33 1.89 7.87
C ARG A 231 9.34 1.39 6.82
N LEU A 232 9.56 1.84 5.59
CA LEU A 232 8.87 1.28 4.43
C LEU A 232 9.65 0.06 3.93
N SER A 233 8.92 -0.99 3.61
CA SER A 233 9.46 -2.21 3.00
C SER A 233 9.42 -2.09 1.48
N TYR A 234 10.58 -2.12 0.84
CA TYR A 234 10.70 -2.10 -0.60
C TYR A 234 11.23 -3.43 -1.10
N ILE A 235 10.37 -4.29 -1.64
CA ILE A 235 10.80 -5.53 -2.30
C ILE A 235 11.69 -5.21 -3.51
N ARG A 236 11.45 -4.08 -4.16
CA ARG A 236 12.28 -3.56 -5.26
C ARG A 236 12.82 -2.18 -4.90
N LYS A 237 14.10 -1.96 -5.17
CA LYS A 237 14.68 -0.63 -5.05
C LYS A 237 13.96 0.37 -5.95
N PRO A 238 13.85 1.64 -5.55
CA PRO A 238 13.28 2.71 -6.36
C PRO A 238 13.90 2.75 -7.76
N GLN A 239 13.11 3.15 -8.76
CA GLN A 239 13.59 3.19 -10.16
C GLN A 239 14.83 4.07 -10.31
N ALA A 240 14.89 5.22 -9.63
CA ALA A 240 16.02 6.13 -9.66
C ALA A 240 17.31 5.48 -9.11
N GLU A 241 17.22 4.65 -8.06
CA GLU A 241 18.37 3.93 -7.52
C GLU A 241 18.84 2.84 -8.48
N ARG A 242 17.89 2.11 -9.09
CA ARG A 242 18.23 1.07 -10.09
C ARG A 242 18.85 1.66 -11.36
N GLU A 243 18.37 2.82 -11.83
CA GLU A 243 18.93 3.54 -12.97
C GLU A 243 20.32 4.09 -12.64
N LYS A 244 20.52 4.56 -11.42
CA LYS A 244 21.82 5.01 -10.92
C LYS A 244 22.82 3.86 -10.83
N GLU A 245 22.42 2.71 -10.32
CA GLU A 245 23.24 1.49 -10.30
C GLU A 245 23.57 1.00 -11.72
N ALA A 246 22.58 1.00 -12.63
CA ALA A 246 22.78 0.59 -14.02
C ALA A 246 23.66 1.56 -14.81
N SER A 247 23.66 2.84 -14.49
CA SER A 247 24.51 3.88 -15.12
C SER A 247 25.95 3.91 -14.59
N GLY A 248 26.26 3.13 -13.57
CA GLY A 248 27.60 3.08 -12.96
C GLY A 248 28.02 4.37 -12.24
N LEU A 249 27.06 5.28 -12.00
CA LEU A 249 27.31 6.49 -11.23
C LEU A 249 27.50 6.10 -9.76
N ARG A 250 28.76 6.17 -9.31
CA ARG A 250 29.11 5.98 -7.89
C ARG A 250 28.36 7.00 -7.04
N GLU A 251 28.00 6.59 -5.86
CA GLU A 251 27.49 7.46 -4.79
C GLU A 251 28.38 8.69 -4.66
N PHE A 252 27.83 9.88 -4.85
CA PHE A 252 28.51 11.11 -4.46
C PHE A 252 28.61 11.05 -2.93
N ASP A 253 29.79 10.82 -2.45
CA ASP A 253 30.13 10.81 -1.03
C ASP A 253 29.97 12.25 -0.50
N ILE A 254 28.82 12.53 0.13
CA ILE A 254 28.49 13.82 0.76
C ILE A 254 29.24 13.99 2.10
N THR A 255 30.16 13.08 2.40
CA THR A 255 30.86 13.06 3.72
C THR A 255 32.13 13.90 3.77
N HIS A 256 32.47 14.67 2.75
CA HIS A 256 33.54 15.65 2.83
C HIS A 256 33.05 17.07 2.51
N ASP A 257 32.37 17.66 3.48
CA ASP A 257 32.33 19.12 3.63
C ASP A 257 33.75 19.60 3.99
N ASP A 258 34.53 19.90 2.97
CA ASP A 258 35.70 20.76 3.12
C ASP A 258 35.21 22.22 3.20
N PRO A 259 35.23 22.85 4.40
CA PRO A 259 34.71 24.22 4.56
C PRO A 259 35.51 25.27 3.75
N ASN A 260 36.61 24.89 3.11
CA ASN A 260 37.42 25.79 2.29
C ASN A 260 37.07 25.77 0.78
N LYS A 261 36.19 24.88 0.30
CA LYS A 261 35.75 24.84 -1.10
C LYS A 261 34.59 25.78 -1.44
N LEU A 262 33.97 26.41 -0.45
CA LEU A 262 32.85 27.36 -0.64
C LEU A 262 33.28 28.80 -1.00
N LYS A 263 34.56 29.02 -1.26
CA LYS A 263 35.05 30.34 -1.73
C LYS A 263 35.57 30.23 -3.15
N LYS A 264 34.70 30.11 -4.14
CA LYS A 264 34.85 30.57 -5.53
C LYS A 264 33.73 30.01 -6.41
N SER A 265 32.48 30.37 -6.15
CA SER A 265 31.54 30.59 -7.24
C SER A 265 31.33 32.10 -7.33
N SER A 266 31.85 32.68 -8.38
CA SER A 266 31.71 34.12 -8.63
C SER A 266 30.22 34.41 -8.87
N THR A 267 29.79 35.60 -8.43
CA THR A 267 28.42 36.14 -8.66
C THR A 267 28.00 36.12 -10.14
N GLU A 268 28.94 35.89 -11.07
CA GLU A 268 28.70 35.81 -12.52
C GLU A 268 28.08 34.46 -12.94
N ASP A 269 28.40 33.34 -12.28
CA ASP A 269 27.80 32.02 -12.62
C ASP A 269 26.34 31.92 -12.20
N VAL A 270 25.92 32.65 -11.17
CA VAL A 270 24.52 32.69 -10.71
C VAL A 270 23.67 33.58 -11.63
N LEU A 271 24.26 34.58 -12.27
CA LEU A 271 23.58 35.46 -13.22
C LEU A 271 23.43 34.81 -14.61
N ALA A 272 24.34 33.96 -15.01
CA ALA A 272 24.24 33.21 -16.28
C ALA A 272 23.11 32.18 -16.29
N ALA A 273 22.78 31.59 -15.13
CA ALA A 273 21.67 30.63 -14.99
C ALA A 273 20.28 31.32 -15.00
N ARG A 274 20.19 32.63 -14.89
CA ARG A 274 18.95 33.42 -14.87
C ARG A 274 18.45 33.86 -16.25
N ASN A 275 19.21 33.65 -17.31
CA ASN A 275 18.83 33.98 -18.69
C ASN A 275 18.15 32.84 -19.44
N TYR A 276 17.26 32.11 -18.77
CA TYR A 276 16.29 31.28 -19.48
C TYR A 276 15.20 32.21 -20.02
N LYS A 277 15.23 32.46 -21.32
CA LYS A 277 14.20 33.24 -22.03
C LYS A 277 12.84 32.61 -21.81
N ILE A 278 11.96 33.33 -21.13
CA ILE A 278 10.52 33.09 -21.22
C ILE A 278 10.14 33.46 -22.65
N GLY A 279 9.85 32.45 -23.47
CA GLY A 279 9.35 32.64 -24.81
C GLY A 279 7.99 33.31 -24.77
N GLU A 280 7.84 34.39 -25.52
CA GLU A 280 6.56 34.99 -25.84
C GLU A 280 5.67 33.96 -26.50
N GLY A 281 4.51 33.67 -25.89
CA GLY A 281 3.53 32.74 -26.39
C GLY A 281 2.13 33.15 -25.99
N SER A 282 1.46 33.87 -26.89
CA SER A 282 0.01 33.97 -27.17
C SER A 282 -0.95 34.29 -26.02
N GLY A 283 -1.60 35.46 -26.22
CA GLY A 283 -2.71 35.98 -25.44
C GLY A 283 -3.87 34.97 -25.29
N TYR A 284 -4.39 34.95 -24.11
CA TYR A 284 -5.76 34.50 -23.87
C TYR A 284 -6.62 35.77 -23.76
N GLU A 285 -7.50 35.95 -24.73
CA GLU A 285 -8.57 36.92 -24.71
C GLU A 285 -9.57 36.57 -23.60
N ASP A 286 -9.92 37.58 -22.86
CA ASP A 286 -10.87 37.62 -21.76
C ASP A 286 -12.28 37.40 -22.34
N GLU A 287 -12.85 36.18 -22.21
CA GLU A 287 -14.26 35.97 -22.47
C GLU A 287 -15.06 36.10 -21.16
N SER A 288 -15.78 37.21 -21.11
CA SER A 288 -16.78 37.60 -20.12
C SER A 288 -17.75 36.49 -19.74
N ILE A 289 -17.85 36.24 -18.43
CA ILE A 289 -18.88 35.41 -17.78
C ILE A 289 -20.24 36.15 -17.91
N PRO A 290 -21.30 35.51 -18.44
CA PRO A 290 -22.64 36.10 -18.34
C PRO A 290 -23.21 35.86 -16.93
N GLU A 291 -23.58 36.95 -16.27
CA GLU A 291 -24.55 36.91 -15.16
C GLU A 291 -25.90 36.43 -15.69
N ASN A 292 -26.34 35.22 -15.24
CA ASN A 292 -27.75 34.88 -14.95
C ASN A 292 -27.94 33.37 -14.85
N LEU A 293 -28.29 32.93 -13.69
CA LEU A 293 -29.18 31.91 -13.14
C LEU A 293 -28.57 31.21 -11.93
#